data_c87f6128e4a4a94622deff7cd44a1d38
#
_entry.id   c87f6128e4a4a94622deff7cd44a1d38
#
_cell.length_a   1.000
_cell.length_b   1.000
_cell.length_c   1.000
_cell.angle_alpha   90.00
_cell.angle_beta   90.00
_cell.angle_gamma   90.00
#
_symmetry.space_group_name_H-M   'P 1'
#
loop_
_entity.id
_entity.type
_entity.pdbx_description
1 polymer ?
#
loop_
_entity_poly.entity_id
_entity_poly.type
_entity_poly.pdbx_seq_one_letter_code
_entity_poly.pdbx_strand_id
1 'polypeptide(L)'
;VPVAALFRDTISSEWHRPRWSYLVFMGVVIALLVAVVIGLSFDKRIAAVFVASSVVVFALLRGIAALLMTIARRMPRTRLPMLRLAIANIHRPGALTPSVVLSLGLGLAVLVTITQIDGNLRRQFLAALPDQAPSFFFIDIPSTQAAQFDGYLRQIAPGAKVEDVPMLRGRIVAARGVRAEELKPTTDSEWVLQSDRGLTYTGELPKGSKVVEGEWWSADYSGPPLVSMEKKIADGLGLKLGDEVVVNVLGRDIPAKISNLRNIDWQGLGINFVLVFSPNAFKGAPHTHIATLTEAGSNAEGDGRIIKQVADTYPMVTSVRVREVMETVGSVVTNLALAIRGASAVTLISAILVLGGALAAGHRHRVYDAVILKTLGATRLRLLGAYALEYLLIGLATAVFGVIAGSIAAWMIVTRLMTLSFVWQAGSAAGVVVAALVVTVGLGLAGTLLALNKKPATVLRNL
;
A
#
# COMPACT_ATOMS: atom_id res chain seq x y z
N VAL A 1 -47.72 -41.31 -2.39
CA VAL A 1 -46.32 -41.26 -1.93
C VAL A 1 -46.03 -42.61 -1.32
N PRO A 2 -45.02 -43.38 -1.78
CA PRO A 2 -44.72 -44.71 -1.20
C PRO A 2 -44.27 -44.51 0.26
N VAL A 3 -44.79 -45.36 1.16
CA VAL A 3 -44.52 -45.34 2.61
C VAL A 3 -43.03 -45.38 2.93
N ALA A 4 -42.21 -45.99 2.04
CA ALA A 4 -40.76 -45.99 2.13
C ALA A 4 -40.09 -44.57 1.98
N ALA A 5 -40.77 -43.58 1.40
CA ALA A 5 -40.26 -42.21 1.28
C ALA A 5 -40.37 -41.45 2.60
N LEU A 6 -41.36 -41.77 3.45
CA LEU A 6 -41.53 -41.16 4.78
C LEU A 6 -40.39 -41.53 5.76
N PHE A 7 -39.73 -42.67 5.53
CA PHE A 7 -38.57 -43.09 6.34
C PHE A 7 -37.22 -42.77 5.71
N ARG A 8 -37.19 -42.26 4.47
CA ARG A 8 -35.97 -41.93 3.71
C ARG A 8 -35.62 -40.45 3.71
N ASP A 9 -36.58 -39.58 4.06
CA ASP A 9 -36.40 -38.12 4.00
C ASP A 9 -35.40 -37.55 4.99
N THR A 10 -34.91 -38.33 5.94
CA THR A 10 -33.89 -37.91 6.90
C THR A 10 -32.46 -38.21 6.46
N ILE A 11 -32.23 -38.92 5.33
CA ILE A 11 -30.89 -39.39 4.95
C ILE A 11 -30.45 -38.92 3.56
N SER A 12 -31.38 -38.53 2.68
CA SER A 12 -31.01 -37.98 1.37
C SER A 12 -31.14 -36.46 1.41
N SER A 13 -30.01 -35.79 1.63
CA SER A 13 -29.85 -34.40 1.19
C SER A 13 -29.97 -34.42 -0.35
N GLU A 14 -31.20 -34.46 -0.86
CA GLU A 14 -31.43 -34.22 -2.28
C GLU A 14 -30.94 -32.83 -2.58
N TRP A 15 -29.82 -32.77 -3.31
CA TRP A 15 -29.25 -31.54 -3.85
C TRP A 15 -30.23 -31.02 -4.90
N HIS A 16 -31.32 -30.32 -4.43
CA HIS A 16 -32.25 -29.68 -5.33
C HIS A 16 -31.48 -28.55 -6.01
N ARG A 17 -31.26 -28.70 -7.31
CA ARG A 17 -30.73 -27.60 -8.12
C ARG A 17 -31.63 -26.41 -7.92
N PRO A 18 -31.10 -25.23 -7.53
CA PRO A 18 -31.91 -24.04 -7.36
C PRO A 18 -32.67 -23.76 -8.64
N ARG A 19 -33.93 -23.34 -8.53
CA ARG A 19 -34.77 -23.02 -9.70
C ARG A 19 -34.02 -22.01 -10.55
N TRP A 20 -34.06 -22.22 -11.88
CA TRP A 20 -33.36 -21.36 -12.83
C TRP A 20 -33.63 -19.87 -12.62
N SER A 21 -34.85 -19.49 -12.19
CA SER A 21 -35.22 -18.12 -11.86
C SER A 21 -34.36 -17.47 -10.78
N TYR A 22 -33.94 -18.21 -9.75
CA TYR A 22 -33.04 -17.68 -8.71
C TYR A 22 -31.61 -17.48 -9.23
N LEU A 23 -31.15 -18.36 -10.12
CA LEU A 23 -29.82 -18.22 -10.74
C LEU A 23 -29.79 -17.02 -11.68
N VAL A 24 -30.83 -16.79 -12.45
CA VAL A 24 -30.96 -15.61 -13.33
C VAL A 24 -31.04 -14.34 -12.51
N PHE A 25 -31.90 -14.31 -11.46
CA PHE A 25 -32.00 -13.13 -10.58
C PHE A 25 -30.64 -12.79 -9.94
N MET A 26 -29.96 -13.79 -9.39
CA MET A 26 -28.63 -13.59 -8.80
C MET A 26 -27.61 -13.10 -9.83
N GLY A 27 -27.63 -13.65 -11.05
CA GLY A 27 -26.78 -13.21 -12.15
C GLY A 27 -27.03 -11.75 -12.53
N VAL A 28 -28.31 -11.33 -12.59
CA VAL A 28 -28.69 -9.93 -12.85
C VAL A 28 -28.20 -9.00 -11.73
N VAL A 29 -28.38 -9.39 -10.47
CA VAL A 29 -27.90 -8.57 -9.32
C VAL A 29 -26.39 -8.42 -9.34
N ILE A 30 -25.64 -9.50 -9.62
CA ILE A 30 -24.17 -9.46 -9.75
C ILE A 30 -23.76 -8.56 -10.92
N ALA A 31 -24.40 -8.70 -12.09
CA ALA A 31 -24.11 -7.86 -13.25
C ALA A 31 -24.39 -6.37 -13.00
N LEU A 32 -25.50 -6.07 -12.31
CA LEU A 32 -25.83 -4.71 -11.90
C LEU A 32 -24.76 -4.13 -10.94
N LEU A 33 -24.37 -4.92 -9.95
CA LEU A 33 -23.34 -4.52 -8.98
C LEU A 33 -22.00 -4.24 -9.67
N VAL A 34 -21.57 -5.10 -10.59
CA VAL A 34 -20.37 -4.90 -11.41
C VAL A 34 -20.49 -3.64 -12.26
N ALA A 35 -21.64 -3.42 -12.89
CA ALA A 35 -21.90 -2.22 -13.69
C ALA A 35 -21.84 -0.94 -12.85
N VAL A 36 -22.41 -0.95 -11.64
CA VAL A 36 -22.35 0.17 -10.69
C VAL A 36 -20.92 0.43 -10.24
N VAL A 37 -20.15 -0.60 -9.87
CA VAL A 37 -18.75 -0.47 -9.45
C VAL A 37 -17.90 0.14 -10.55
N ILE A 38 -18.03 -0.35 -11.79
CA ILE A 38 -17.25 0.17 -12.93
C ILE A 38 -17.75 1.56 -13.35
N GLY A 39 -19.07 1.79 -13.33
CA GLY A 39 -19.69 3.04 -13.77
C GLY A 39 -19.39 4.23 -12.84
N LEU A 40 -19.40 4.01 -11.52
CA LEU A 40 -19.13 5.05 -10.51
C LEU A 40 -17.64 5.23 -10.23
N SER A 41 -16.77 4.35 -10.74
CA SER A 41 -15.34 4.47 -10.50
C SER A 41 -14.72 5.58 -11.36
N PHE A 42 -13.83 6.36 -10.77
CA PHE A 42 -13.06 7.39 -11.44
C PHE A 42 -12.15 6.78 -12.53
N ASP A 43 -11.49 5.67 -12.22
CA ASP A 43 -10.68 4.90 -13.19
C ASP A 43 -11.33 3.54 -13.48
N LYS A 44 -11.91 3.44 -14.69
CA LYS A 44 -12.60 2.23 -15.15
C LYS A 44 -11.67 1.03 -15.31
N ARG A 45 -10.37 1.26 -15.60
CA ARG A 45 -9.37 0.19 -15.76
C ARG A 45 -9.06 -0.45 -14.40
N ILE A 46 -8.84 0.39 -13.38
CA ILE A 46 -8.59 -0.09 -12.01
C ILE A 46 -9.81 -0.85 -11.49
N ALA A 47 -11.02 -0.33 -11.71
CA ALA A 47 -12.25 -1.01 -11.31
C ALA A 47 -12.43 -2.37 -12.01
N ALA A 48 -12.15 -2.46 -13.31
CA ALA A 48 -12.22 -3.71 -14.05
C ALA A 48 -11.20 -4.74 -13.54
N VAL A 49 -9.95 -4.31 -13.28
CA VAL A 49 -8.91 -5.18 -12.69
C VAL A 49 -9.33 -5.66 -11.30
N PHE A 50 -9.92 -4.79 -10.48
CA PHE A 50 -10.42 -5.15 -9.15
C PHE A 50 -11.52 -6.23 -9.23
N VAL A 51 -12.51 -6.05 -10.12
CA VAL A 51 -13.59 -7.03 -10.33
C VAL A 51 -13.03 -8.36 -10.83
N ALA A 52 -12.14 -8.33 -11.83
CA ALA A 52 -11.50 -9.54 -12.35
C ALA A 52 -10.69 -10.27 -11.27
N SER A 53 -9.90 -9.53 -10.49
CA SER A 53 -9.13 -10.09 -9.38
C SER A 53 -10.02 -10.70 -8.30
N SER A 54 -11.16 -10.06 -8.00
CA SER A 54 -12.15 -10.60 -7.04
C SER A 54 -12.74 -11.93 -7.50
N VAL A 55 -13.07 -12.05 -8.79
CA VAL A 55 -13.56 -13.32 -9.38
C VAL A 55 -12.49 -14.41 -9.29
N VAL A 56 -11.24 -14.09 -9.60
CA VAL A 56 -10.11 -15.02 -9.50
C VAL A 56 -9.92 -15.49 -8.06
N VAL A 57 -9.90 -14.57 -7.09
CA VAL A 57 -9.77 -14.91 -5.66
C VAL A 57 -10.91 -15.79 -5.21
N PHE A 58 -12.15 -15.50 -5.63
CA PHE A 58 -13.31 -16.33 -5.30
C PHE A 58 -13.19 -17.76 -5.89
N ALA A 59 -12.75 -17.88 -7.14
CA ALA A 59 -12.52 -19.18 -7.78
C ALA A 59 -11.39 -19.96 -7.08
N LEU A 60 -10.30 -19.30 -6.71
CA LEU A 60 -9.20 -19.91 -5.96
C LEU A 60 -9.65 -20.39 -4.57
N LEU A 61 -10.42 -19.60 -3.83
CA LEU A 61 -10.97 -19.99 -2.53
C LEU A 61 -11.91 -21.21 -2.67
N ARG A 62 -12.71 -21.25 -3.74
CA ARG A 62 -13.55 -22.42 -4.04
C ARG A 62 -12.70 -23.66 -4.32
N GLY A 63 -11.60 -23.48 -5.06
CA GLY A 63 -10.62 -24.54 -5.32
C GLY A 63 -9.96 -25.05 -4.03
N ILE A 64 -9.58 -24.15 -3.13
CA ILE A 64 -8.99 -24.49 -1.83
C ILE A 64 -9.97 -25.25 -0.95
N ALA A 65 -11.22 -24.80 -0.90
CA ALA A 65 -12.25 -25.54 -0.17
C ALA A 65 -12.39 -26.98 -0.70
N ALA A 66 -12.42 -27.15 -2.02
CA ALA A 66 -12.47 -28.47 -2.66
C ALA A 66 -11.20 -29.29 -2.38
N LEU A 67 -10.02 -28.67 -2.42
CA LEU A 67 -8.74 -29.30 -2.09
C LEU A 67 -8.70 -29.77 -0.64
N LEU A 68 -9.10 -28.92 0.31
CA LEU A 68 -9.18 -29.26 1.75
C LEU A 68 -10.11 -30.46 1.99
N MET A 69 -11.28 -30.44 1.37
CA MET A 69 -12.22 -31.55 1.47
C MET A 69 -11.64 -32.85 0.87
N THR A 70 -10.90 -32.72 -0.23
CA THR A 70 -10.25 -33.87 -0.90
C THR A 70 -9.12 -34.46 -0.07
N ILE A 71 -8.28 -33.59 0.50
CA ILE A 71 -7.19 -33.97 1.42
C ILE A 71 -7.79 -34.64 2.66
N ALA A 72 -8.80 -34.02 3.28
CA ALA A 72 -9.48 -34.58 4.44
C ALA A 72 -10.08 -35.96 4.16
N ARG A 73 -10.62 -36.18 2.94
CA ARG A 73 -11.17 -37.48 2.50
C ARG A 73 -10.10 -38.56 2.32
N ARG A 74 -8.89 -38.17 1.90
CA ARG A 74 -7.76 -39.09 1.64
C ARG A 74 -6.89 -39.36 2.85
N MET A 75 -7.06 -38.59 3.94
CA MET A 75 -6.26 -38.77 5.16
C MET A 75 -6.48 -40.13 5.78
N PRO A 76 -5.41 -40.84 6.20
CA PRO A 76 -5.53 -42.13 6.88
C PRO A 76 -6.25 -41.94 8.22
N ARG A 77 -6.93 -43.00 8.69
CA ARG A 77 -7.65 -42.97 9.95
C ARG A 77 -6.68 -42.75 11.10
N THR A 78 -6.76 -41.60 11.74
CA THR A 78 -5.93 -41.25 12.90
C THR A 78 -6.40 -41.96 14.16
N ARG A 79 -5.46 -42.26 15.07
CA ARG A 79 -5.73 -42.89 16.38
C ARG A 79 -6.42 -41.93 17.36
N LEU A 80 -6.35 -40.62 17.15
CA LEU A 80 -6.96 -39.61 18.01
C LEU A 80 -8.45 -39.43 17.63
N PRO A 81 -9.41 -39.73 18.52
CA PRO A 81 -10.83 -39.65 18.19
C PRO A 81 -11.31 -38.24 17.81
N MET A 82 -10.78 -37.20 18.49
CA MET A 82 -11.12 -35.81 18.22
C MET A 82 -10.68 -35.41 16.81
N LEU A 83 -9.44 -35.71 16.40
CA LEU A 83 -8.90 -35.38 15.10
C LEU A 83 -9.66 -36.16 14.00
N ARG A 84 -9.99 -37.42 14.21
CA ARG A 84 -10.79 -38.22 13.27
C ARG A 84 -12.16 -37.60 13.03
N LEU A 85 -12.82 -37.13 14.10
CA LEU A 85 -14.14 -36.49 13.99
C LEU A 85 -14.03 -35.12 13.28
N ALA A 86 -13.03 -34.31 13.60
CA ALA A 86 -12.79 -33.03 12.94
C ALA A 86 -12.56 -33.22 11.42
N ILE A 87 -11.69 -34.15 11.03
CA ILE A 87 -11.43 -34.46 9.61
C ILE A 87 -12.68 -34.97 8.90
N ALA A 88 -13.49 -35.85 9.55
CA ALA A 88 -14.73 -36.36 8.98
C ALA A 88 -15.75 -35.22 8.72
N ASN A 89 -15.85 -34.27 9.61
CA ASN A 89 -16.74 -33.11 9.47
C ASN A 89 -16.35 -32.18 8.31
N ILE A 90 -15.04 -32.03 8.01
CA ILE A 90 -14.55 -31.17 6.92
C ILE A 90 -15.03 -31.65 5.54
N HIS A 91 -15.06 -32.97 5.31
CA HIS A 91 -15.37 -33.52 3.99
C HIS A 91 -16.76 -34.13 3.85
N ARG A 92 -17.59 -34.08 4.90
CA ARG A 92 -18.97 -34.62 4.89
C ARG A 92 -19.83 -33.89 3.83
N PRO A 93 -20.70 -34.57 3.09
CA PRO A 93 -21.71 -33.93 2.24
C PRO A 93 -22.54 -32.91 3.05
N GLY A 94 -22.66 -31.67 2.56
CA GLY A 94 -23.32 -30.60 3.30
C GLY A 94 -22.44 -29.91 4.38
N ALA A 95 -21.14 -30.21 4.42
CA ALA A 95 -20.21 -29.50 5.33
C ALA A 95 -20.21 -27.98 5.08
N LEU A 96 -20.05 -27.21 6.15
CA LEU A 96 -19.93 -25.75 6.08
C LEU A 96 -18.58 -25.27 5.56
N THR A 97 -17.65 -26.17 5.35
CA THR A 97 -16.27 -25.87 4.91
C THR A 97 -16.21 -24.92 3.72
N PRO A 98 -16.96 -25.11 2.60
CA PRO A 98 -16.88 -24.15 1.48
C PRO A 98 -17.35 -22.74 1.85
N SER A 99 -18.42 -22.61 2.61
CA SER A 99 -18.95 -21.30 3.03
C SER A 99 -18.01 -20.60 3.99
N VAL A 100 -17.43 -21.33 4.94
CA VAL A 100 -16.45 -20.78 5.90
C VAL A 100 -15.17 -20.35 5.18
N VAL A 101 -14.63 -21.18 4.28
CA VAL A 101 -13.42 -20.85 3.51
C VAL A 101 -13.63 -19.61 2.63
N LEU A 102 -14.79 -19.52 1.96
CA LEU A 102 -15.09 -18.37 1.10
C LEU A 102 -15.25 -17.07 1.91
N SER A 103 -16.05 -17.10 2.98
CA SER A 103 -16.32 -15.89 3.77
C SER A 103 -15.09 -15.42 4.55
N LEU A 104 -14.41 -16.35 5.24
CA LEU A 104 -13.23 -16.05 6.02
C LEU A 104 -12.03 -15.71 5.12
N GLY A 105 -11.85 -16.45 4.02
CA GLY A 105 -10.72 -16.27 3.12
C GLY A 105 -10.74 -14.93 2.39
N LEU A 106 -11.91 -14.50 1.91
CA LEU A 106 -12.06 -13.20 1.28
C LEU A 106 -11.80 -12.07 2.30
N GLY A 107 -12.43 -12.15 3.47
CA GLY A 107 -12.22 -11.16 4.54
C GLY A 107 -10.76 -11.06 4.97
N LEU A 108 -10.08 -12.21 5.14
CA LEU A 108 -8.66 -12.27 5.48
C LEU A 108 -7.76 -11.70 4.38
N ALA A 109 -7.99 -12.05 3.12
CA ALA A 109 -7.21 -11.55 2.01
C ALA A 109 -7.29 -10.01 1.94
N VAL A 110 -8.50 -9.43 2.07
CA VAL A 110 -8.69 -7.98 2.08
C VAL A 110 -8.04 -7.34 3.30
N LEU A 111 -8.21 -7.91 4.50
CA LEU A 111 -7.58 -7.39 5.73
C LEU A 111 -6.05 -7.40 5.64
N VAL A 112 -5.45 -8.48 5.15
CA VAL A 112 -4.00 -8.55 4.96
C VAL A 112 -3.55 -7.53 3.92
N THR A 113 -4.27 -7.40 2.80
CA THR A 113 -3.97 -6.39 1.78
C THR A 113 -3.93 -5.00 2.38
N ILE A 114 -4.99 -4.61 3.09
CA ILE A 114 -5.12 -3.28 3.68
C ILE A 114 -4.02 -3.04 4.73
N THR A 115 -3.78 -4.03 5.60
CA THR A 115 -2.77 -3.90 6.67
C THR A 115 -1.36 -3.79 6.11
N GLN A 116 -1.04 -4.52 5.04
CA GLN A 116 0.24 -4.42 4.34
C GLN A 116 0.40 -3.06 3.64
N ILE A 117 -0.66 -2.53 3.03
CA ILE A 117 -0.64 -1.20 2.41
C ILE A 117 -0.43 -0.11 3.48
N ASP A 118 -1.23 -0.12 4.58
CA ASP A 118 -1.10 0.85 5.68
C ASP A 118 0.33 0.86 6.26
N GLY A 119 0.89 -0.32 6.48
CA GLY A 119 2.23 -0.43 7.03
C GLY A 119 3.33 0.03 6.08
N ASN A 120 3.22 -0.25 4.77
CA ASN A 120 4.18 0.25 3.77
C ASN A 120 4.05 1.76 3.62
N LEU A 121 2.83 2.30 3.59
CA LEU A 121 2.58 3.73 3.52
C LEU A 121 3.21 4.47 4.71
N ARG A 122 2.94 4.01 5.94
CA ARG A 122 3.55 4.58 7.16
C ARG A 122 5.06 4.51 7.14
N ARG A 123 5.63 3.38 6.73
CA ARG A 123 7.09 3.23 6.64
C ARG A 123 7.69 4.22 5.66
N GLN A 124 7.08 4.40 4.50
CA GLN A 124 7.54 5.33 3.49
C GLN A 124 7.53 6.78 4.02
N PHE A 125 6.45 7.16 4.73
CA PHE A 125 6.33 8.50 5.30
C PHE A 125 7.26 8.73 6.50
N LEU A 126 7.42 7.74 7.38
CA LEU A 126 8.34 7.83 8.52
C LEU A 126 9.81 7.81 8.08
N ALA A 127 10.13 7.07 7.02
CA ALA A 127 11.48 7.05 6.45
C ALA A 127 11.81 8.34 5.69
N ALA A 128 10.79 9.09 5.24
CA ALA A 128 10.96 10.38 4.57
C ALA A 128 11.22 11.54 5.54
N LEU A 129 11.27 11.30 6.85
CA LEU A 129 11.65 12.28 7.88
C LEU A 129 13.10 12.01 8.31
N PRO A 130 14.12 12.55 7.61
CA PRO A 130 15.50 12.43 8.10
C PRO A 130 15.63 13.21 9.42
N ASP A 131 16.39 12.69 10.36
CA ASP A 131 16.74 13.37 11.62
C ASP A 131 17.43 14.73 11.39
N GLN A 132 17.83 15.01 10.16
CA GLN A 132 18.53 16.23 9.72
C GLN A 132 17.80 16.94 8.57
N ALA A 133 16.46 16.86 8.49
CA ALA A 133 15.72 17.68 7.53
C ALA A 133 15.91 19.17 7.83
N PRO A 134 16.04 20.03 6.81
CA PRO A 134 16.05 21.46 7.02
C PRO A 134 14.80 21.94 7.77
N SER A 135 14.95 22.88 8.69
CA SER A 135 13.81 23.50 9.37
C SER A 135 13.12 24.51 8.45
N PHE A 136 13.93 25.18 7.59
CA PHE A 136 13.45 26.20 6.66
C PHE A 136 14.10 26.07 5.30
N PHE A 137 13.32 26.45 4.28
CA PHE A 137 13.81 26.88 2.97
C PHE A 137 13.56 28.38 2.79
N PHE A 138 14.57 29.08 2.30
CA PHE A 138 14.50 30.46 1.89
C PHE A 138 14.72 30.53 0.39
N ILE A 139 13.76 31.08 -0.33
CA ILE A 139 13.73 31.11 -1.79
C ILE A 139 13.72 32.55 -2.28
N ASP A 140 14.20 32.78 -3.49
CA ASP A 140 14.26 34.06 -4.16
C ASP A 140 15.19 35.08 -3.44
N ILE A 141 16.27 34.62 -2.83
CA ILE A 141 17.30 35.46 -2.23
C ILE A 141 18.06 36.15 -3.38
N PRO A 142 18.09 37.52 -3.46
CA PRO A 142 18.83 38.18 -4.50
C PRO A 142 20.34 37.88 -4.38
N SER A 143 20.99 37.57 -5.51
CA SER A 143 22.43 37.22 -5.51
C SER A 143 23.32 38.29 -4.89
N THR A 144 22.91 39.57 -4.99
CA THR A 144 23.63 40.72 -4.36
C THR A 144 23.54 40.72 -2.83
N GLN A 145 22.57 40.02 -2.25
CA GLN A 145 22.32 39.97 -0.81
C GLN A 145 22.64 38.58 -0.20
N ALA A 146 22.96 37.58 -1.02
CA ALA A 146 23.13 36.21 -0.57
C ALA A 146 24.15 36.06 0.58
N ALA A 147 25.33 36.66 0.44
CA ALA A 147 26.35 36.60 1.48
C ALA A 147 25.94 37.32 2.79
N GLN A 148 25.20 38.44 2.68
CA GLN A 148 24.67 39.14 3.86
C GLN A 148 23.55 38.34 4.53
N PHE A 149 22.70 37.70 3.74
CA PHE A 149 21.63 36.84 4.22
C PHE A 149 22.17 35.61 4.95
N ASP A 150 23.21 34.96 4.41
CA ASP A 150 23.87 33.82 5.06
C ASP A 150 24.48 34.25 6.43
N GLY A 151 25.17 35.40 6.48
CA GLY A 151 25.66 35.95 7.74
C GLY A 151 24.55 36.25 8.73
N TYR A 152 23.44 36.81 8.26
CA TYR A 152 22.27 37.10 9.09
C TYR A 152 21.62 35.83 9.67
N LEU A 153 21.45 34.79 8.86
CA LEU A 153 20.91 33.49 9.33
C LEU A 153 21.79 32.89 10.44
N ARG A 154 23.12 32.96 10.31
CA ARG A 154 24.06 32.49 11.35
C ARG A 154 24.00 33.32 12.63
N GLN A 155 23.63 34.58 12.52
CA GLN A 155 23.46 35.47 13.69
C GLN A 155 22.17 35.17 14.45
N ILE A 156 21.05 34.99 13.74
CA ILE A 156 19.72 34.77 14.38
C ILE A 156 19.52 33.33 14.84
N ALA A 157 20.26 32.36 14.25
CA ALA A 157 20.21 30.94 14.60
C ALA A 157 21.64 30.40 14.84
N PRO A 158 22.31 30.74 15.94
CA PRO A 158 23.65 30.28 16.25
C PRO A 158 23.70 28.76 16.40
N GLY A 159 24.60 28.13 15.63
CA GLY A 159 24.71 26.64 15.62
C GLY A 159 23.85 25.93 14.60
N ALA A 160 22.95 26.61 13.93
CA ALA A 160 22.23 26.04 12.79
C ALA A 160 23.16 25.87 11.58
N LYS A 161 22.93 24.77 10.83
CA LYS A 161 23.62 24.54 9.57
C LYS A 161 22.91 25.29 8.46
N VAL A 162 23.60 26.23 7.84
CA VAL A 162 23.11 26.96 6.66
C VAL A 162 23.77 26.40 5.41
N GLU A 163 22.97 26.14 4.38
CA GLU A 163 23.43 25.75 3.05
C GLU A 163 22.79 26.68 2.04
N ASP A 164 23.60 27.35 1.23
CA ASP A 164 23.19 28.31 0.22
C ASP A 164 23.69 27.87 -1.15
N VAL A 165 22.81 27.93 -2.16
CA VAL A 165 23.10 27.49 -3.52
C VAL A 165 22.49 28.46 -4.53
N PRO A 166 23.26 28.88 -5.58
CA PRO A 166 22.70 29.68 -6.66
C PRO A 166 21.63 28.93 -7.41
N MET A 167 20.54 29.60 -7.79
CA MET A 167 19.42 29.03 -8.50
C MET A 167 19.01 29.93 -9.67
N LEU A 168 18.83 29.29 -10.82
CA LEU A 168 18.22 29.87 -12.01
C LEU A 168 17.00 29.06 -12.39
N ARG A 169 16.12 29.65 -13.21
CA ARG A 169 15.01 28.93 -13.82
C ARG A 169 15.27 28.79 -15.32
N GLY A 170 15.08 27.60 -15.84
CA GLY A 170 15.21 27.33 -17.25
C GLY A 170 14.51 26.06 -17.68
N ARG A 171 14.29 25.95 -18.97
CA ARG A 171 13.59 24.85 -19.59
C ARG A 171 14.46 24.15 -20.63
N ILE A 172 14.39 22.84 -20.69
CA ILE A 172 15.01 22.08 -21.77
C ILE A 172 14.22 22.36 -23.05
N VAL A 173 14.89 22.91 -24.08
CA VAL A 173 14.29 23.24 -25.37
C VAL A 173 14.69 22.29 -26.47
N ALA A 174 15.86 21.63 -26.35
CA ALA A 174 16.29 20.59 -27.27
C ALA A 174 17.28 19.63 -26.60
N ALA A 175 17.36 18.41 -27.10
CA ALA A 175 18.39 17.44 -26.74
C ALA A 175 18.76 16.60 -27.96
N ARG A 176 20.06 16.36 -28.16
CA ARG A 176 20.62 15.66 -29.35
C ARG A 176 20.18 16.28 -30.68
N GLY A 177 20.01 17.59 -30.73
CA GLY A 177 19.51 18.28 -31.92
C GLY A 177 17.99 18.14 -32.21
N VAL A 178 17.25 17.43 -31.35
CA VAL A 178 15.80 17.24 -31.45
C VAL A 178 15.11 18.21 -30.47
N ARG A 179 14.04 18.88 -30.92
CA ARG A 179 13.26 19.78 -30.08
C ARG A 179 12.56 19.04 -28.94
N ALA A 180 12.42 19.68 -27.79
CA ALA A 180 11.79 19.06 -26.62
C ALA A 180 10.36 18.54 -26.88
N GLU A 181 9.61 19.22 -27.76
CA GLU A 181 8.24 18.84 -28.16
C GLU A 181 8.19 17.55 -29.01
N GLU A 182 9.29 17.18 -29.66
CA GLU A 182 9.41 15.99 -30.51
C GLU A 182 10.03 14.79 -29.77
N LEU A 183 10.56 15.04 -28.57
CA LEU A 183 11.07 13.97 -27.73
C LEU A 183 9.92 13.09 -27.22
N LYS A 184 10.17 11.79 -27.12
CA LYS A 184 9.22 10.81 -26.58
C LYS A 184 9.68 10.34 -25.21
N PRO A 185 9.43 11.14 -24.15
CA PRO A 185 9.82 10.77 -22.79
C PRO A 185 9.00 9.60 -22.27
N THR A 186 9.54 8.89 -21.31
CA THR A 186 8.70 8.01 -20.48
C THR A 186 7.78 8.85 -19.60
N THR A 187 6.63 8.29 -19.18
CA THR A 187 5.65 8.98 -18.34
C THR A 187 6.27 9.58 -17.06
N ASP A 188 7.28 8.92 -16.51
CA ASP A 188 7.99 9.36 -15.30
C ASP A 188 8.95 10.53 -15.56
N SER A 189 9.31 10.84 -16.81
CA SER A 189 10.28 11.87 -17.16
C SER A 189 9.67 13.04 -17.95
N GLU A 190 8.41 12.93 -18.35
CA GLU A 190 7.71 13.94 -19.15
C GLU A 190 7.63 15.30 -18.46
N TRP A 191 7.45 15.28 -17.14
CA TRP A 191 7.32 16.49 -16.32
C TRP A 191 8.51 17.45 -16.43
N VAL A 192 9.73 16.93 -16.72
CA VAL A 192 10.94 17.75 -16.84
C VAL A 192 10.90 18.67 -18.07
N LEU A 193 10.15 18.30 -19.11
CA LEU A 193 10.01 19.08 -20.35
C LEU A 193 8.86 20.08 -20.32
N GLN A 194 7.88 19.91 -19.41
CA GLN A 194 6.62 20.66 -19.43
C GLN A 194 6.71 22.09 -18.95
N SER A 195 7.68 22.44 -18.09
CA SER A 195 7.82 23.79 -17.51
C SER A 195 9.25 24.12 -17.11
N ASP A 196 9.48 25.38 -16.72
CA ASP A 196 10.76 25.79 -16.19
C ASP A 196 11.13 25.01 -14.93
N ARG A 197 12.40 24.65 -14.82
CA ARG A 197 12.99 23.92 -13.69
C ARG A 197 14.04 24.76 -13.00
N GLY A 198 14.21 24.51 -11.71
CA GLY A 198 15.36 25.00 -10.98
C GLY A 198 16.64 24.39 -11.55
N LEU A 199 17.60 25.22 -11.83
CA LEU A 199 18.93 24.87 -12.31
C LEU A 199 19.94 25.47 -11.35
N THR A 200 21.09 24.82 -11.22
CA THR A 200 22.20 25.37 -10.45
C THR A 200 23.51 25.16 -11.21
N TYR A 201 24.55 25.82 -10.75
CA TYR A 201 25.91 25.63 -11.21
C TYR A 201 26.84 25.55 -10.01
N THR A 202 27.79 24.64 -10.06
CA THR A 202 28.77 24.46 -8.97
C THR A 202 29.99 23.72 -9.44
N GLY A 203 31.14 23.97 -8.79
CA GLY A 203 32.37 23.20 -8.96
C GLY A 203 32.40 21.90 -8.14
N GLU A 204 31.61 21.85 -7.05
CA GLU A 204 31.58 20.71 -6.13
C GLU A 204 30.37 19.82 -6.37
N LEU A 205 30.51 18.53 -6.10
CA LEU A 205 29.39 17.59 -6.18
C LEU A 205 28.34 17.93 -5.11
N PRO A 206 27.06 18.20 -5.49
CA PRO A 206 26.00 18.48 -4.54
C PRO A 206 25.81 17.37 -3.51
N LYS A 207 25.55 17.73 -2.24
CA LYS A 207 25.27 16.78 -1.18
C LYS A 207 24.02 15.95 -1.55
N GLY A 208 24.00 14.67 -1.14
CA GLY A 208 22.91 13.77 -1.51
C GLY A 208 22.93 13.29 -2.97
N SER A 209 23.97 13.68 -3.75
CA SER A 209 24.17 13.19 -5.11
C SER A 209 25.34 12.21 -5.18
N LYS A 210 25.21 11.18 -6.03
CA LYS A 210 26.26 10.21 -6.32
C LYS A 210 26.41 10.05 -7.83
N VAL A 211 27.60 10.34 -8.38
CA VAL A 211 27.90 10.06 -9.78
C VAL A 211 27.89 8.55 -10.02
N VAL A 212 27.16 8.11 -11.04
CA VAL A 212 27.03 6.69 -11.41
C VAL A 212 27.63 6.39 -12.77
N GLU A 213 27.71 7.39 -13.66
CA GLU A 213 28.34 7.29 -14.96
C GLU A 213 29.06 8.60 -15.30
N GLY A 214 30.25 8.51 -15.90
CA GLY A 214 31.08 9.65 -16.21
C GLY A 214 31.87 10.17 -15.00
N GLU A 215 32.44 11.34 -15.11
CA GLU A 215 33.26 11.99 -14.07
C GLU A 215 32.78 13.40 -13.78
N TRP A 216 32.92 13.83 -12.52
CA TRP A 216 32.64 15.20 -12.12
C TRP A 216 33.77 16.10 -12.61
N TRP A 217 33.44 17.33 -13.01
CA TRP A 217 34.40 18.32 -13.45
C TRP A 217 35.23 18.93 -12.29
N SER A 218 36.35 19.56 -12.61
CA SER A 218 37.14 20.30 -11.62
C SER A 218 36.44 21.57 -11.15
N ALA A 219 36.70 21.99 -9.91
CA ALA A 219 36.07 23.18 -9.32
C ALA A 219 36.33 24.46 -10.10
N ASP A 220 37.46 24.58 -10.78
CA ASP A 220 37.93 25.70 -11.60
C ASP A 220 37.65 25.51 -13.11
N TYR A 221 36.78 24.58 -13.47
CA TYR A 221 36.47 24.29 -14.87
C TYR A 221 35.98 25.52 -15.64
N SER A 222 36.62 25.83 -16.74
CA SER A 222 36.36 27.00 -17.58
C SER A 222 36.17 26.70 -19.08
N GLY A 223 36.07 25.43 -19.43
CA GLY A 223 35.83 24.97 -20.79
C GLY A 223 34.37 25.20 -21.28
N PRO A 224 33.94 24.57 -22.39
CA PRO A 224 32.56 24.62 -22.85
C PRO A 224 31.57 24.15 -21.77
N PRO A 225 30.34 24.69 -21.72
CA PRO A 225 29.38 24.33 -20.69
C PRO A 225 29.14 22.80 -20.59
N LEU A 226 29.26 22.28 -19.39
CA LEU A 226 28.93 20.88 -19.07
C LEU A 226 27.70 20.83 -18.17
N VAL A 227 26.97 19.73 -18.26
CA VAL A 227 25.81 19.46 -17.41
C VAL A 227 25.89 18.08 -16.81
N SER A 228 25.56 17.99 -15.54
CA SER A 228 25.30 16.75 -14.81
C SER A 228 23.80 16.55 -14.72
N MET A 229 23.32 15.38 -15.06
CA MET A 229 21.88 15.08 -15.11
C MET A 229 21.52 13.90 -14.20
N GLU A 230 20.32 13.89 -13.66
CA GLU A 230 19.80 12.72 -12.95
C GLU A 230 19.65 11.54 -13.90
N LYS A 231 20.22 10.38 -13.52
CA LYS A 231 20.25 9.19 -14.38
C LYS A 231 18.85 8.72 -14.77
N LYS A 232 17.90 8.67 -13.83
CA LYS A 232 16.52 8.23 -14.11
C LYS A 232 15.85 9.11 -15.18
N ILE A 233 16.07 10.42 -15.11
CA ILE A 233 15.53 11.37 -16.08
C ILE A 233 16.25 11.24 -17.43
N ALA A 234 17.57 11.13 -17.44
CA ALA A 234 18.35 10.93 -18.66
C ALA A 234 17.91 9.65 -19.40
N ASP A 235 17.79 8.53 -18.68
CA ASP A 235 17.30 7.26 -19.22
C ASP A 235 15.88 7.40 -19.80
N GLY A 236 14.99 8.11 -19.08
CA GLY A 236 13.61 8.36 -19.51
C GLY A 236 13.47 9.26 -20.74
N LEU A 237 14.46 10.11 -21.00
CA LEU A 237 14.58 10.93 -22.19
C LEU A 237 15.43 10.26 -23.30
N GLY A 238 16.02 9.10 -23.04
CA GLY A 238 16.91 8.38 -23.93
C GLY A 238 18.25 9.08 -24.15
N LEU A 239 18.71 9.85 -23.16
CA LEU A 239 19.98 10.61 -23.19
C LEU A 239 21.12 9.81 -22.57
N LYS A 240 22.34 10.03 -23.11
CA LYS A 240 23.58 9.36 -22.69
C LYS A 240 24.68 10.37 -22.43
N LEU A 241 25.78 9.88 -21.86
CA LEU A 241 27.02 10.66 -21.73
C LEU A 241 27.45 11.21 -23.08
N GLY A 242 27.87 12.48 -23.09
CA GLY A 242 28.33 13.18 -24.29
C GLY A 242 27.23 13.78 -25.16
N ASP A 243 25.95 13.43 -24.93
CA ASP A 243 24.83 14.06 -25.62
C ASP A 243 24.73 15.53 -25.24
N GLU A 244 24.30 16.36 -26.19
CA GLU A 244 24.06 17.78 -25.98
C GLU A 244 22.62 18.03 -25.53
N VAL A 245 22.46 18.81 -24.46
CA VAL A 245 21.19 19.34 -23.99
C VAL A 245 21.20 20.85 -24.09
N VAL A 246 20.17 21.44 -24.69
CA VAL A 246 20.02 22.87 -24.81
C VAL A 246 18.96 23.35 -23.81
N VAL A 247 19.34 24.25 -22.92
CA VAL A 247 18.45 24.79 -21.90
C VAL A 247 18.26 26.27 -22.15
N ASN A 248 17.00 26.71 -22.25
CA ASN A 248 16.67 28.14 -22.30
C ASN A 248 16.61 28.72 -20.89
N VAL A 249 17.43 29.73 -20.63
CA VAL A 249 17.49 30.47 -19.39
C VAL A 249 17.33 31.95 -19.69
N LEU A 250 16.28 32.57 -19.17
CA LEU A 250 15.97 33.99 -19.40
C LEU A 250 15.96 34.39 -20.89
N GLY A 251 15.46 33.51 -21.76
CA GLY A 251 15.39 33.75 -23.21
C GLY A 251 16.68 33.45 -23.99
N ARG A 252 17.75 32.97 -23.32
CA ARG A 252 19.01 32.59 -23.96
C ARG A 252 19.16 31.07 -23.94
N ASP A 253 19.42 30.50 -25.11
CA ASP A 253 19.69 29.07 -25.28
C ASP A 253 21.14 28.77 -24.92
N ILE A 254 21.36 27.84 -24.00
CA ILE A 254 22.67 27.42 -23.50
C ILE A 254 22.85 25.96 -23.83
N PRO A 255 23.67 25.62 -24.86
CA PRO A 255 24.03 24.24 -25.13
C PRO A 255 25.07 23.76 -24.11
N ALA A 256 24.87 22.54 -23.59
CA ALA A 256 25.78 21.92 -22.66
C ALA A 256 25.84 20.41 -22.92
N LYS A 257 27.05 19.82 -22.80
CA LYS A 257 27.25 18.39 -22.94
C LYS A 257 27.07 17.68 -21.62
N ILE A 258 26.39 16.53 -21.63
CA ILE A 258 26.25 15.67 -20.45
C ILE A 258 27.63 15.05 -20.13
N SER A 259 28.25 15.54 -19.06
CA SER A 259 29.56 15.06 -18.56
C SER A 259 29.40 13.84 -17.67
N ASN A 260 28.34 13.80 -16.89
CA ASN A 260 28.09 12.70 -15.98
C ASN A 260 26.60 12.55 -15.70
N LEU A 261 26.23 11.32 -15.27
CA LEU A 261 24.91 10.98 -14.76
C LEU A 261 25.02 10.67 -13.28
N ARG A 262 24.10 11.17 -12.48
CA ARG A 262 24.09 11.00 -11.03
C ARG A 262 22.75 10.51 -10.51
N ASN A 263 22.77 9.78 -9.40
CA ASN A 263 21.59 9.49 -8.60
C ASN A 263 21.45 10.59 -7.54
N ILE A 264 20.20 11.03 -7.32
CA ILE A 264 19.86 12.06 -6.35
C ILE A 264 19.06 11.41 -5.22
N ASP A 265 19.43 11.74 -3.98
CA ASP A 265 18.61 11.40 -2.82
C ASP A 265 17.52 12.45 -2.62
N TRP A 266 16.34 12.18 -3.19
CA TRP A 266 15.17 13.05 -3.03
C TRP A 266 14.52 12.94 -1.64
N GLN A 267 14.85 11.91 -0.86
CA GLN A 267 14.27 11.68 0.46
C GLN A 267 14.93 12.54 1.55
N GLY A 268 16.16 12.97 1.33
CA GLY A 268 16.92 13.78 2.30
C GLY A 268 16.42 15.21 2.49
N LEU A 269 15.39 15.66 1.76
CA LEU A 269 14.83 17.01 1.80
C LEU A 269 15.88 18.13 1.65
N GLY A 270 17.06 17.83 1.14
CA GLY A 270 18.10 18.82 0.83
C GLY A 270 17.80 19.59 -0.46
N ILE A 271 18.63 20.60 -0.76
CA ILE A 271 18.55 21.32 -2.03
C ILE A 271 19.04 20.42 -3.16
N ASN A 272 18.13 20.02 -4.07
CA ASN A 272 18.44 19.13 -5.18
C ASN A 272 17.94 19.72 -6.50
N PHE A 273 18.72 19.49 -7.57
CA PHE A 273 18.40 19.94 -8.92
C PHE A 273 18.58 18.77 -9.90
N VAL A 274 17.66 18.62 -10.83
CA VAL A 274 17.77 17.61 -11.92
C VAL A 274 18.98 17.88 -12.79
N LEU A 275 19.24 19.17 -13.10
CA LEU A 275 20.33 19.64 -13.91
C LEU A 275 21.26 20.51 -13.07
N VAL A 276 22.55 20.15 -13.06
CA VAL A 276 23.62 20.94 -12.44
C VAL A 276 24.65 21.25 -13.52
N PHE A 277 25.03 22.49 -13.65
CA PHE A 277 25.96 22.96 -14.68
C PHE A 277 27.35 23.22 -14.11
N SER A 278 28.35 23.22 -15.00
CA SER A 278 29.68 23.66 -14.66
C SER A 278 29.72 25.14 -14.26
N PRO A 279 30.70 25.57 -13.42
CA PRO A 279 30.71 26.92 -12.82
C PRO A 279 30.64 28.08 -13.79
N ASN A 280 31.17 27.91 -15.00
CA ASN A 280 31.23 28.91 -16.03
C ASN A 280 30.00 29.03 -16.93
N ALA A 281 29.04 28.10 -16.83
CA ALA A 281 27.91 28.02 -17.76
C ALA A 281 26.98 29.24 -17.70
N PHE A 282 26.82 29.85 -16.53
CA PHE A 282 25.93 30.99 -16.30
C PHE A 282 26.70 32.26 -15.84
N LYS A 283 27.92 32.40 -16.23
CA LYS A 283 28.74 33.56 -15.85
C LYS A 283 28.10 34.88 -16.27
N GLY A 284 27.80 35.73 -15.30
CA GLY A 284 27.15 37.04 -15.52
C GLY A 284 25.64 36.99 -15.72
N ALA A 285 24.99 35.83 -15.64
CA ALA A 285 23.54 35.74 -15.68
C ALA A 285 22.91 36.17 -14.35
N PRO A 286 21.83 37.00 -14.36
CA PRO A 286 21.11 37.32 -13.14
C PRO A 286 20.49 36.04 -12.58
N HIS A 287 20.68 35.83 -11.26
CA HIS A 287 20.18 34.64 -10.57
C HIS A 287 19.77 34.99 -9.13
N THR A 288 19.00 34.11 -8.54
CA THR A 288 18.68 34.14 -7.12
C THR A 288 19.42 33.02 -6.39
N HIS A 289 19.34 33.01 -5.09
CA HIS A 289 19.83 31.91 -4.27
C HIS A 289 18.67 31.22 -3.57
N ILE A 290 18.84 29.96 -3.26
CA ILE A 290 18.01 29.17 -2.36
C ILE A 290 18.88 28.74 -1.19
N ALA A 291 18.41 28.98 0.03
CA ALA A 291 19.13 28.58 1.22
C ALA A 291 18.27 27.64 2.09
N THR A 292 18.93 26.77 2.83
CA THR A 292 18.29 25.97 3.88
C THR A 292 18.93 26.27 5.23
N LEU A 293 18.10 26.22 6.26
CA LEU A 293 18.54 26.31 7.65
C LEU A 293 18.12 25.06 8.38
N THR A 294 19.08 24.32 8.92
CA THR A 294 18.86 23.11 9.70
C THR A 294 19.24 23.38 11.15
N GLU A 295 18.27 23.38 12.05
CA GLU A 295 18.45 23.61 13.47
C GLU A 295 18.04 22.36 14.24
N ALA A 296 18.95 21.79 15.05
CA ALA A 296 18.65 20.65 15.90
C ALA A 296 17.77 21.11 17.09
N GLY A 297 16.59 20.48 17.23
CA GLY A 297 15.69 20.76 18.36
C GLY A 297 14.86 22.04 18.22
N SER A 298 14.68 22.58 17.00
CA SER A 298 13.83 23.75 16.77
C SER A 298 12.39 23.50 17.28
N ASN A 299 11.79 24.52 17.87
CA ASN A 299 10.41 24.49 18.35
C ASN A 299 9.55 25.54 17.63
N ALA A 300 8.22 25.42 17.73
CA ALA A 300 7.28 26.28 17.01
C ALA A 300 7.47 27.78 17.32
N GLU A 301 7.89 28.13 18.55
CA GLU A 301 8.13 29.53 18.94
C GLU A 301 9.43 30.07 18.34
N GLY A 302 10.51 29.28 18.35
CA GLY A 302 11.77 29.59 17.71
C GLY A 302 11.59 29.78 16.20
N ASP A 303 10.90 28.86 15.58
CA ASP A 303 10.55 28.91 14.16
C ASP A 303 9.78 30.20 13.81
N GLY A 304 8.79 30.57 14.62
CA GLY A 304 8.02 31.82 14.43
C GLY A 304 8.85 33.07 14.53
N ARG A 305 9.84 33.12 15.45
CA ARG A 305 10.77 34.25 15.58
C ARG A 305 11.67 34.41 14.36
N ILE A 306 12.25 33.28 13.88
CA ILE A 306 13.13 33.31 12.69
C ILE A 306 12.36 33.81 11.47
N ILE A 307 11.15 33.33 11.20
CA ILE A 307 10.32 33.77 10.07
C ILE A 307 10.04 35.26 10.18
N LYS A 308 9.62 35.74 11.36
CA LYS A 308 9.32 37.15 11.57
C LYS A 308 10.56 38.02 11.34
N GLN A 309 11.69 37.67 11.90
CA GLN A 309 12.94 38.41 11.74
C GLN A 309 13.41 38.46 10.29
N VAL A 310 13.30 37.35 9.55
CA VAL A 310 13.62 37.29 8.12
C VAL A 310 12.64 38.14 7.32
N ALA A 311 11.34 38.04 7.57
CA ALA A 311 10.32 38.81 6.85
C ALA A 311 10.45 40.31 7.07
N ASP A 312 10.81 40.72 8.30
CA ASP A 312 11.02 42.15 8.66
C ASP A 312 12.29 42.71 8.00
N THR A 313 13.36 41.92 7.86
CA THR A 313 14.67 42.40 7.36
C THR A 313 14.84 42.15 5.85
N TYR A 314 14.31 41.07 5.33
CA TYR A 314 14.40 40.61 3.92
C TYR A 314 13.00 40.31 3.34
N PRO A 315 12.15 41.29 3.11
CA PRO A 315 10.76 41.10 2.69
C PRO A 315 10.63 40.45 1.29
N MET A 316 11.68 40.45 0.49
CA MET A 316 11.71 39.83 -0.83
C MET A 316 12.01 38.32 -0.77
N VAL A 317 12.49 37.83 0.36
CA VAL A 317 12.84 36.41 0.55
C VAL A 317 11.63 35.62 1.01
N THR A 318 11.27 34.63 0.25
CA THR A 318 10.17 33.74 0.62
C THR A 318 10.67 32.67 1.59
N SER A 319 10.10 32.65 2.80
CA SER A 319 10.43 31.67 3.84
C SER A 319 9.39 30.53 3.85
N VAL A 320 9.83 29.30 3.69
CA VAL A 320 8.99 28.11 3.75
C VAL A 320 9.40 27.26 4.95
N ARG A 321 8.46 27.01 5.87
CA ARG A 321 8.68 26.16 7.04
C ARG A 321 8.44 24.70 6.67
N VAL A 322 9.49 23.89 6.74
CA VAL A 322 9.40 22.46 6.41
C VAL A 322 8.45 21.71 7.36
N ARG A 323 8.48 22.07 8.65
CA ARG A 323 7.59 21.49 9.65
C ARG A 323 6.12 21.63 9.28
N GLU A 324 5.67 22.80 8.84
CA GLU A 324 4.27 23.06 8.46
C GLU A 324 3.84 22.21 7.26
N VAL A 325 4.73 22.06 6.28
CA VAL A 325 4.51 21.17 5.15
C VAL A 325 4.42 19.71 5.62
N MET A 326 5.31 19.30 6.52
CA MET A 326 5.31 17.93 7.08
C MET A 326 4.08 17.65 7.94
N GLU A 327 3.62 18.61 8.75
CA GLU A 327 2.39 18.49 9.52
C GLU A 327 1.17 18.36 8.61
N THR A 328 1.12 19.15 7.53
CA THR A 328 0.06 19.04 6.52
C THR A 328 0.06 17.68 5.84
N VAL A 329 1.21 17.21 5.38
CA VAL A 329 1.36 15.87 4.81
C VAL A 329 1.00 14.80 5.84
N GLY A 330 1.49 14.93 7.08
CA GLY A 330 1.17 14.03 8.19
C GLY A 330 -0.33 13.94 8.48
N SER A 331 -1.05 15.06 8.43
CA SER A 331 -2.50 15.09 8.61
C SER A 331 -3.25 14.37 7.48
N VAL A 332 -2.83 14.57 6.23
CA VAL A 332 -3.38 13.85 5.07
C VAL A 332 -3.17 12.34 5.21
N VAL A 333 -1.95 11.92 5.58
CA VAL A 333 -1.62 10.50 5.81
C VAL A 333 -2.45 9.92 6.94
N THR A 334 -2.62 10.67 8.03
CA THR A 334 -3.44 10.24 9.19
C THR A 334 -4.90 10.07 8.79
N ASN A 335 -5.46 11.00 8.02
CA ASN A 335 -6.83 10.92 7.52
C ASN A 335 -7.03 9.75 6.56
N LEU A 336 -6.07 9.50 5.66
CA LEU A 336 -6.08 8.32 4.79
C LEU A 336 -6.01 7.02 5.62
N ALA A 337 -5.13 6.96 6.61
CA ALA A 337 -5.03 5.80 7.50
C ALA A 337 -6.33 5.57 8.29
N LEU A 338 -7.02 6.63 8.71
CA LEU A 338 -8.32 6.54 9.37
C LEU A 338 -9.40 5.98 8.43
N ALA A 339 -9.45 6.48 7.19
CA ALA A 339 -10.38 5.99 6.16
C ALA A 339 -10.13 4.49 5.85
N ILE A 340 -8.85 4.09 5.71
CA ILE A 340 -8.44 2.71 5.48
C ILE A 340 -8.85 1.82 6.67
N ARG A 341 -8.66 2.29 7.91
CA ARG A 341 -9.10 1.56 9.13
C ARG A 341 -10.62 1.43 9.20
N GLY A 342 -11.36 2.46 8.81
CA GLY A 342 -12.80 2.42 8.72
C GLY A 342 -13.29 1.35 7.72
N ALA A 343 -12.70 1.33 6.52
CA ALA A 343 -12.99 0.31 5.52
C ALA A 343 -12.63 -1.12 6.01
N SER A 344 -11.50 -1.25 6.72
CA SER A 344 -11.09 -2.52 7.35
C SER A 344 -12.09 -3.01 8.39
N ALA A 345 -12.59 -2.09 9.24
CA ALA A 345 -13.61 -2.41 10.25
C ALA A 345 -14.92 -2.89 9.62
N VAL A 346 -15.38 -2.20 8.56
CA VAL A 346 -16.59 -2.63 7.81
C VAL A 346 -16.37 -4.01 7.18
N THR A 347 -15.19 -4.25 6.60
CA THR A 347 -14.85 -5.55 6.00
C THR A 347 -14.83 -6.66 7.07
N LEU A 348 -14.24 -6.39 8.23
CA LEU A 348 -14.20 -7.34 9.35
C LEU A 348 -15.60 -7.65 9.87
N ILE A 349 -16.43 -6.63 10.09
CA ILE A 349 -17.82 -6.80 10.52
C ILE A 349 -18.59 -7.63 9.48
N SER A 350 -18.44 -7.32 8.21
CA SER A 350 -19.08 -8.08 7.12
C SER A 350 -18.64 -9.54 7.11
N ALA A 351 -17.35 -9.82 7.25
CA ALA A 351 -16.82 -11.18 7.32
C ALA A 351 -17.37 -11.95 8.53
N ILE A 352 -17.47 -11.30 9.70
CA ILE A 352 -18.06 -11.87 10.92
C ILE A 352 -19.54 -12.18 10.71
N LEU A 353 -20.31 -11.28 10.11
CA LEU A 353 -21.74 -11.47 9.84
C LEU A 353 -21.97 -12.63 8.85
N VAL A 354 -21.19 -12.70 7.77
CA VAL A 354 -21.29 -13.77 6.78
C VAL A 354 -20.89 -15.11 7.41
N LEU A 355 -19.80 -15.14 8.20
CA LEU A 355 -19.40 -16.36 8.93
C LEU A 355 -20.48 -16.77 9.94
N GLY A 356 -21.01 -15.84 10.71
CA GLY A 356 -22.10 -16.08 11.65
C GLY A 356 -23.35 -16.63 10.97
N GLY A 357 -23.74 -16.04 9.83
CA GLY A 357 -24.85 -16.52 9.00
C GLY A 357 -24.61 -17.93 8.46
N ALA A 358 -23.42 -18.24 7.96
CA ALA A 358 -23.05 -19.57 7.51
C ALA A 358 -23.12 -20.62 8.64
N LEU A 359 -22.61 -20.25 9.83
CA LEU A 359 -22.67 -21.12 11.02
C LEU A 359 -24.11 -21.33 11.51
N ALA A 360 -24.95 -20.28 11.48
CA ALA A 360 -26.36 -20.33 11.85
C ALA A 360 -27.15 -21.25 10.89
N ALA A 361 -26.89 -21.16 9.58
CA ALA A 361 -27.53 -22.03 8.60
C ALA A 361 -27.22 -23.52 8.84
N GLY A 362 -26.00 -23.84 9.29
CA GLY A 362 -25.60 -25.21 9.63
C GLY A 362 -25.99 -25.67 11.03
N HIS A 363 -26.56 -24.80 11.87
CA HIS A 363 -26.82 -25.09 13.27
C HIS A 363 -27.73 -26.30 13.50
N ARG A 364 -28.79 -26.48 12.71
CA ARG A 364 -29.75 -27.62 12.84
C ARG A 364 -29.05 -28.97 12.68
N HIS A 365 -28.22 -29.14 11.65
CA HIS A 365 -27.48 -30.39 11.40
C HIS A 365 -26.48 -30.66 12.52
N ARG A 366 -25.80 -29.64 13.02
CA ARG A 366 -24.81 -29.77 14.12
C ARG A 366 -25.47 -30.16 15.46
N VAL A 367 -26.64 -29.58 15.77
CA VAL A 367 -27.43 -29.99 16.96
C VAL A 367 -27.79 -31.46 16.90
N TYR A 368 -28.27 -31.93 15.76
CA TYR A 368 -28.64 -33.32 15.56
C TYR A 368 -27.44 -34.28 15.74
N ASP A 369 -26.31 -33.99 15.07
CA ASP A 369 -25.08 -34.77 15.19
C ASP A 369 -24.56 -34.80 16.64
N ALA A 370 -24.57 -33.66 17.32
CA ALA A 370 -24.11 -33.55 18.71
C ALA A 370 -25.02 -34.38 19.66
N VAL A 371 -26.33 -34.41 19.43
CA VAL A 371 -27.27 -35.19 20.23
C VAL A 371 -27.03 -36.68 20.03
N ILE A 372 -26.89 -37.16 18.80
CA ILE A 372 -26.55 -38.57 18.51
C ILE A 372 -25.24 -38.98 19.15
N LEU A 373 -24.18 -38.18 19.01
CA LEU A 373 -22.90 -38.50 19.60
C LEU A 373 -22.93 -38.52 21.14
N LYS A 374 -23.79 -37.66 21.76
CA LYS A 374 -24.04 -37.70 23.21
C LYS A 374 -24.75 -38.95 23.66
N THR A 375 -25.75 -39.42 22.90
CA THR A 375 -26.45 -40.69 23.22
C THR A 375 -25.51 -41.90 23.10
N LEU A 376 -24.50 -41.81 22.24
CA LEU A 376 -23.43 -42.80 22.08
C LEU A 376 -22.30 -42.65 23.11
N GLY A 377 -22.42 -41.74 24.10
CA GLY A 377 -21.47 -41.61 25.22
C GLY A 377 -20.35 -40.59 24.98
N ALA A 378 -20.43 -39.73 23.97
CA ALA A 378 -19.46 -38.66 23.77
C ALA A 378 -19.61 -37.57 24.86
N THR A 379 -18.49 -37.21 25.53
CA THR A 379 -18.50 -36.14 26.52
C THR A 379 -18.54 -34.75 25.83
N ARG A 380 -19.12 -33.74 26.53
CA ARG A 380 -19.15 -32.36 26.03
C ARG A 380 -17.79 -31.82 25.63
N LEU A 381 -16.76 -32.11 26.44
CA LEU A 381 -15.39 -31.65 26.22
C LEU A 381 -14.78 -32.24 24.94
N ARG A 382 -15.03 -33.53 24.66
CA ARG A 382 -14.56 -34.21 23.44
C ARG A 382 -15.22 -33.64 22.18
N LEU A 383 -16.50 -33.32 22.25
CA LEU A 383 -17.23 -32.70 21.13
C LEU A 383 -16.73 -31.27 20.86
N LEU A 384 -16.59 -30.45 21.92
CA LEU A 384 -16.05 -29.10 21.81
C LEU A 384 -14.62 -29.11 21.25
N GLY A 385 -13.75 -30.02 21.73
CA GLY A 385 -12.40 -30.16 21.20
C GLY A 385 -12.35 -30.57 19.73
N ALA A 386 -13.25 -31.45 19.28
CA ALA A 386 -13.34 -31.87 17.89
C ALA A 386 -13.80 -30.70 16.99
N TYR A 387 -14.80 -29.91 17.40
CA TYR A 387 -15.25 -28.74 16.65
C TYR A 387 -14.20 -27.60 16.68
N ALA A 388 -13.55 -27.36 17.81
CA ALA A 388 -12.45 -26.39 17.89
C ALA A 388 -11.33 -26.74 16.90
N LEU A 389 -10.95 -28.02 16.83
CA LEU A 389 -9.92 -28.51 15.93
C LEU A 389 -10.38 -28.40 14.44
N GLU A 390 -11.64 -28.68 14.14
CA GLU A 390 -12.24 -28.47 12.81
C GLU A 390 -12.10 -27.00 12.37
N TYR A 391 -12.54 -26.04 13.22
CA TYR A 391 -12.45 -24.61 12.90
C TYR A 391 -11.01 -24.11 12.82
N LEU A 392 -10.12 -24.64 13.67
CA LEU A 392 -8.70 -24.32 13.64
C LEU A 392 -8.05 -24.78 12.32
N LEU A 393 -8.33 -26.00 11.87
CA LEU A 393 -7.78 -26.54 10.62
C LEU A 393 -8.28 -25.75 9.39
N ILE A 394 -9.59 -25.50 9.33
CA ILE A 394 -10.18 -24.72 8.24
C ILE A 394 -9.65 -23.29 8.29
N GLY A 395 -9.62 -22.69 9.47
CA GLY A 395 -9.12 -21.33 9.69
C GLY A 395 -7.64 -21.18 9.31
N LEU A 396 -6.79 -22.11 9.71
CA LEU A 396 -5.36 -22.09 9.38
C LEU A 396 -5.11 -22.21 7.87
N ALA A 397 -5.78 -23.16 7.21
CA ALA A 397 -5.64 -23.34 5.77
C ALA A 397 -6.14 -22.09 5.00
N THR A 398 -7.24 -21.51 5.46
CA THR A 398 -7.79 -20.27 4.88
C THR A 398 -6.88 -19.08 5.16
N ALA A 399 -6.25 -19.03 6.33
CA ALA A 399 -5.32 -17.98 6.71
C ALA A 399 -4.05 -17.98 5.85
N VAL A 400 -3.48 -19.16 5.58
CA VAL A 400 -2.32 -19.28 4.67
C VAL A 400 -2.65 -18.70 3.30
N PHE A 401 -3.81 -19.06 2.76
CA PHE A 401 -4.24 -18.49 1.48
C PHE A 401 -4.49 -16.98 1.57
N GLY A 402 -5.18 -16.51 2.61
CA GLY A 402 -5.49 -15.09 2.80
C GLY A 402 -4.23 -14.24 2.89
N VAL A 403 -3.18 -14.74 3.58
CA VAL A 403 -1.87 -14.08 3.65
C VAL A 403 -1.19 -14.04 2.29
N ILE A 404 -1.18 -15.15 1.55
CA ILE A 404 -0.56 -15.20 0.22
C ILE A 404 -1.29 -14.27 -0.75
N ALA A 405 -2.59 -14.42 -0.88
CA ALA A 405 -3.41 -13.62 -1.80
C ALA A 405 -3.39 -12.13 -1.43
N GLY A 406 -3.54 -11.81 -0.13
CA GLY A 406 -3.50 -10.45 0.37
C GLY A 406 -2.14 -9.78 0.21
N SER A 407 -1.04 -10.52 0.40
CA SER A 407 0.31 -10.01 0.19
C SER A 407 0.62 -9.76 -1.29
N ILE A 408 0.16 -10.63 -2.19
CA ILE A 408 0.31 -10.44 -3.64
C ILE A 408 -0.48 -9.21 -4.09
N ALA A 409 -1.72 -9.06 -3.62
CA ALA A 409 -2.55 -7.89 -3.93
C ALA A 409 -1.92 -6.60 -3.40
N ALA A 410 -1.43 -6.59 -2.16
CA ALA A 410 -0.73 -5.45 -1.57
C ALA A 410 0.55 -5.11 -2.34
N TRP A 411 1.35 -6.11 -2.68
CA TRP A 411 2.55 -5.92 -3.50
C TRP A 411 2.22 -5.26 -4.84
N MET A 412 1.19 -5.77 -5.54
CA MET A 412 0.78 -5.21 -6.83
C MET A 412 0.32 -3.75 -6.69
N ILE A 413 -0.49 -3.43 -5.68
CA ILE A 413 -0.99 -2.07 -5.44
C ILE A 413 0.17 -1.13 -5.07
N VAL A 414 1.01 -1.51 -4.12
CA VAL A 414 2.12 -0.66 -3.64
C VAL A 414 3.14 -0.42 -4.75
N THR A 415 3.52 -1.47 -5.52
CA THR A 415 4.59 -1.33 -6.52
C THR A 415 4.11 -0.80 -7.87
N ARG A 416 2.92 -1.19 -8.34
CA ARG A 416 2.43 -0.84 -9.69
C ARG A 416 1.53 0.39 -9.70
N LEU A 417 0.72 0.59 -8.66
CA LEU A 417 -0.22 1.70 -8.59
C LEU A 417 0.37 2.88 -7.83
N MET A 418 1.02 2.62 -6.69
CA MET A 418 1.60 3.66 -5.84
C MET A 418 3.07 3.95 -6.18
N THR A 419 3.73 3.13 -7.01
CA THR A 419 5.15 3.25 -7.40
C THR A 419 6.12 3.32 -6.20
N LEU A 420 5.75 2.69 -5.08
CA LEU A 420 6.52 2.65 -3.85
C LEU A 420 7.29 1.32 -3.71
N SER A 421 8.33 1.31 -2.89
CA SER A 421 9.04 0.08 -2.52
C SER A 421 8.20 -0.75 -1.55
N PHE A 422 7.93 -2.02 -1.91
CA PHE A 422 7.18 -2.92 -1.05
C PHE A 422 8.10 -3.66 -0.09
N VAL A 423 7.76 -3.61 1.19
CA VAL A 423 8.41 -4.42 2.24
C VAL A 423 7.35 -5.26 2.95
N TRP A 424 7.53 -6.57 2.94
CA TRP A 424 6.61 -7.47 3.62
C TRP A 424 6.69 -7.36 5.14
N GLN A 425 5.55 -7.16 5.78
CA GLN A 425 5.46 -6.97 7.22
C GLN A 425 4.89 -8.23 7.89
N ALA A 426 5.78 -9.12 8.35
CA ALA A 426 5.42 -10.37 8.98
C ALA A 426 4.56 -10.19 10.23
N GLY A 427 4.88 -9.20 11.07
CA GLY A 427 4.18 -8.97 12.33
C GLY A 427 2.71 -8.59 12.15
N SER A 428 2.41 -7.70 11.21
CA SER A 428 1.03 -7.30 10.92
C SER A 428 0.23 -8.44 10.28
N ALA A 429 0.82 -9.21 9.35
CA ALA A 429 0.18 -10.37 8.76
C ALA A 429 -0.13 -11.44 9.83
N ALA A 430 0.82 -11.73 10.73
CA ALA A 430 0.61 -12.66 11.84
C ALA A 430 -0.49 -12.19 12.79
N GLY A 431 -0.54 -10.89 13.11
CA GLY A 431 -1.61 -10.31 13.94
C GLY A 431 -3.00 -10.51 13.34
N VAL A 432 -3.16 -10.28 12.04
CA VAL A 432 -4.42 -10.52 11.31
C VAL A 432 -4.81 -11.99 11.35
N VAL A 433 -3.85 -12.91 11.12
CA VAL A 433 -4.09 -14.36 11.18
C VAL A 433 -4.56 -14.80 12.56
N VAL A 434 -3.87 -14.37 13.62
CA VAL A 434 -4.24 -14.71 14.99
C VAL A 434 -5.64 -14.18 15.33
N ALA A 435 -5.93 -12.92 15.01
CA ALA A 435 -7.26 -12.33 15.23
C ALA A 435 -8.36 -13.11 14.50
N ALA A 436 -8.12 -13.48 13.24
CA ALA A 436 -9.08 -14.25 12.46
C ALA A 436 -9.31 -15.66 13.02
N LEU A 437 -8.24 -16.34 13.46
CA LEU A 437 -8.37 -17.65 14.10
C LEU A 437 -9.16 -17.56 15.40
N VAL A 438 -8.90 -16.55 16.24
CA VAL A 438 -9.64 -16.32 17.48
C VAL A 438 -11.12 -16.09 17.21
N VAL A 439 -11.44 -15.23 16.22
CA VAL A 439 -12.84 -14.95 15.82
C VAL A 439 -13.51 -16.22 15.28
N THR A 440 -12.85 -16.96 14.41
CA THR A 440 -13.41 -18.16 13.78
C THR A 440 -13.69 -19.26 14.79
N VAL A 441 -12.70 -19.57 15.63
CA VAL A 441 -12.84 -20.58 16.68
C VAL A 441 -13.85 -20.12 17.73
N GLY A 442 -13.80 -18.85 18.12
CA GLY A 442 -14.72 -18.26 19.11
C GLY A 442 -16.18 -18.32 18.65
N LEU A 443 -16.47 -17.83 17.44
CA LEU A 443 -17.85 -17.89 16.88
C LEU A 443 -18.31 -19.32 16.65
N GLY A 444 -17.43 -20.19 16.15
CA GLY A 444 -17.74 -21.60 15.93
C GLY A 444 -18.06 -22.35 17.22
N LEU A 445 -17.28 -22.11 18.26
CA LEU A 445 -17.51 -22.71 19.60
C LEU A 445 -18.76 -22.10 20.28
N ALA A 446 -19.00 -20.79 20.16
CA ALA A 446 -20.21 -20.16 20.71
C ALA A 446 -21.48 -20.78 20.11
N GLY A 447 -21.52 -20.93 18.79
CA GLY A 447 -22.64 -21.62 18.11
C GLY A 447 -22.80 -23.07 18.55
N THR A 448 -21.69 -23.78 18.76
CA THR A 448 -21.70 -25.18 19.23
C THR A 448 -22.13 -25.29 20.68
N LEU A 449 -21.70 -24.39 21.57
CA LEU A 449 -22.12 -24.37 22.97
C LEU A 449 -23.62 -24.16 23.10
N LEU A 450 -24.20 -23.23 22.33
CA LEU A 450 -25.65 -23.01 22.28
C LEU A 450 -26.39 -24.27 21.81
N ALA A 451 -25.81 -25.02 20.88
CA ALA A 451 -26.36 -26.31 20.42
C ALA A 451 -26.33 -27.40 21.50
N LEU A 452 -25.21 -27.51 22.20
CA LEU A 452 -24.99 -28.52 23.24
C LEU A 452 -25.80 -28.32 24.53
N ASN A 453 -26.28 -27.09 24.78
CA ASN A 453 -27.13 -26.76 25.93
C ASN A 453 -28.59 -27.16 25.74
N LYS A 454 -29.05 -27.51 24.52
CA LYS A 454 -30.41 -28.01 24.30
C LYS A 454 -30.55 -29.42 24.87
N LYS A 455 -31.71 -29.68 25.53
CA LYS A 455 -32.02 -31.00 26.11
C LYS A 455 -32.26 -32.00 24.98
N PRO A 456 -31.60 -33.20 24.99
CA PRO A 456 -31.77 -34.21 23.91
C PRO A 456 -33.21 -34.63 23.66
N ALA A 457 -34.01 -34.77 24.73
CA ALA A 457 -35.40 -35.19 24.67
C ALA A 457 -36.32 -34.26 23.85
N THR A 458 -36.07 -32.94 23.91
CA THR A 458 -36.85 -31.94 23.14
C THR A 458 -36.49 -31.94 21.65
N VAL A 459 -35.25 -32.27 21.31
CA VAL A 459 -34.78 -32.30 19.91
C VAL A 459 -35.28 -33.59 19.22
N LEU A 460 -35.28 -34.71 19.94
CA LEU A 460 -35.75 -36.00 19.38
C LEU A 460 -37.27 -36.11 19.28
N ARG A 461 -38.04 -35.32 20.05
CA ARG A 461 -39.51 -35.29 20.01
C ARG A 461 -40.08 -34.46 18.85
N ASN A 462 -39.30 -33.54 18.31
CA ASN A 462 -39.69 -32.63 17.21
C ASN A 462 -39.14 -33.09 15.85
N LEU A 463 -38.71 -34.34 15.76
CA LEU A 463 -38.39 -35.11 14.57
C LEU A 463 -39.59 -35.97 14.17
#